data_8783d0bc6735d6f4dc1677c5c7177d9d
#
_entry.id   8783d0bc6735d6f4dc1677c5c7177d9d
#
_cell.length_a   1.000
_cell.length_b   1.000
_cell.length_c   1.000
_cell.angle_alpha   90.00
_cell.angle_beta   90.00
_cell.angle_gamma   90.00
#
_symmetry.space_group_name_H-M   'P 1'
#
loop_
_entity.id
_entity.type
_entity.pdbx_description
1 polymer ?
#
loop_
_entity_poly.entity_id
_entity_poly.type
_entity_poly.pdbx_seq_one_letter_code
_entity_poly.pdbx_strand_id
1 'polypeptide(L)'
;MNSRSVEILVGVFMALFLAAMAFLVLKASNLTSLSGSNGYALYAHFENIGGLRERAPVTAGGVRVGQVDLIEYDGETFQAKVTLKIDEKYDSFPEDTTASIYTAGLLGEQYIGLEPGAEEDVLLPDDEITLTQSALVLERLIGQVLLNR
;
A
#
# COMPACT_ATOMS: atom_id res chain seq x y z
N MET A 1 56.67 -7.42 5.12
CA MET A 1 55.36 -7.88 5.61
C MET A 1 55.31 -9.38 5.46
N ASN A 2 55.05 -10.09 6.52
CA ASN A 2 54.94 -11.54 6.49
C ASN A 2 53.65 -11.92 5.77
N SER A 3 53.71 -12.89 4.86
CA SER A 3 52.54 -13.36 4.08
C SER A 3 51.32 -13.69 4.95
N ARG A 4 51.54 -14.22 6.12
CA ARG A 4 50.47 -14.49 7.10
C ARG A 4 49.72 -13.25 7.59
N SER A 5 50.39 -12.10 7.74
CA SER A 5 49.75 -10.83 8.13
C SER A 5 48.88 -10.29 7.02
N VAL A 6 49.30 -10.47 5.75
CA VAL A 6 48.49 -10.04 4.59
C VAL A 6 47.27 -10.94 4.41
N GLU A 7 47.40 -12.25 4.63
CA GLU A 7 46.29 -13.21 4.56
C GLU A 7 45.22 -12.90 5.62
N ILE A 8 45.66 -12.61 6.85
CA ILE A 8 44.74 -12.23 7.94
C ILE A 8 44.05 -10.90 7.62
N LEU A 9 44.78 -9.90 7.10
CA LEU A 9 44.23 -8.60 6.75
C LEU A 9 43.17 -8.71 5.65
N VAL A 10 43.46 -9.51 4.61
CA VAL A 10 42.50 -9.78 3.53
C VAL A 10 41.28 -10.53 4.04
N GLY A 11 41.46 -11.52 4.93
CA GLY A 11 40.35 -12.24 5.54
C GLY A 11 39.42 -11.34 6.36
N VAL A 12 40.02 -10.47 7.18
CA VAL A 12 39.25 -9.49 7.98
C VAL A 12 38.50 -8.49 7.06
N PHE A 13 39.15 -7.98 6.03
CA PHE A 13 38.53 -7.08 5.06
C PHE A 13 37.35 -7.75 4.35
N MET A 14 37.51 -9.01 3.92
CA MET A 14 36.44 -9.76 3.27
C MET A 14 35.26 -10.00 4.22
N ALA A 15 35.53 -10.33 5.47
CA ALA A 15 34.49 -10.50 6.49
C ALA A 15 33.71 -9.20 6.76
N LEU A 16 34.41 -8.07 6.85
CA LEU A 16 33.80 -6.75 7.00
C LEU A 16 32.96 -6.36 5.79
N PHE A 17 33.44 -6.65 4.59
CA PHE A 17 32.69 -6.39 3.35
C PHE A 17 31.39 -7.20 3.29
N LEU A 18 31.44 -8.49 3.61
CA LEU A 18 30.25 -9.35 3.67
C LEU A 18 29.25 -8.87 4.75
N ALA A 19 29.76 -8.48 5.91
CA ALA A 19 28.93 -7.94 6.99
C ALA A 19 28.26 -6.63 6.59
N ALA A 20 28.99 -5.71 5.93
CA ALA A 20 28.44 -4.45 5.42
C ALA A 20 27.39 -4.71 4.33
N MET A 21 27.64 -5.65 3.43
CA MET A 21 26.69 -6.02 2.38
C MET A 21 25.41 -6.62 2.97
N ALA A 22 25.54 -7.53 3.94
CA ALA A 22 24.39 -8.09 4.65
C ALA A 22 23.58 -7.00 5.38
N PHE A 23 24.25 -6.07 6.03
CA PHE A 23 23.61 -4.93 6.69
C PHE A 23 22.85 -4.04 5.69
N LEU A 24 23.44 -3.74 4.53
CA LEU A 24 22.78 -2.96 3.49
C LEU A 24 21.56 -3.68 2.91
N VAL A 25 21.65 -5.00 2.70
CA VAL A 25 20.52 -5.81 2.23
C VAL A 25 19.39 -5.79 3.25
N LEU A 26 19.68 -5.98 4.53
CA LEU A 26 18.68 -5.92 5.59
C LEU A 26 18.04 -4.54 5.70
N LYS A 27 18.82 -3.47 5.52
CA LYS A 27 18.30 -2.10 5.53
C LYS A 27 17.48 -1.78 4.29
N ALA A 28 17.93 -2.23 3.11
CA ALA A 28 17.23 -1.99 1.84
C ALA A 28 15.97 -2.85 1.69
N SER A 29 15.94 -4.05 2.26
CA SER A 29 14.79 -4.96 2.17
C SER A 29 13.59 -4.49 3.00
N ASN A 30 13.75 -3.42 3.77
CA ASN A 30 12.69 -2.84 4.61
C ASN A 30 11.98 -3.88 5.49
N LEU A 31 12.71 -4.94 5.89
CA LEU A 31 12.22 -5.97 6.80
C LEU A 31 11.78 -5.39 8.17
N THR A 32 12.21 -4.18 8.49
CA THR A 32 11.69 -3.42 9.64
C THR A 32 10.22 -3.01 9.46
N SER A 33 9.67 -3.05 8.26
CA SER A 33 8.23 -2.88 8.04
C SER A 33 7.43 -4.16 8.32
N LEU A 34 8.10 -5.31 8.45
CA LEU A 34 7.48 -6.55 8.97
C LEU A 34 7.36 -6.53 10.50
N SER A 35 8.09 -5.66 11.18
CA SER A 35 8.04 -5.48 12.63
C SER A 35 7.23 -4.21 12.92
N GLY A 36 5.90 -4.34 12.87
CA GLY A 36 4.99 -3.45 13.56
C GLY A 36 5.10 -1.96 13.20
N SER A 37 4.69 -1.54 12.03
CA SER A 37 3.89 -0.32 12.08
C SER A 37 2.63 -0.70 12.84
N ASN A 38 2.52 -0.25 14.09
CA ASN A 38 1.28 -0.32 14.81
C ASN A 38 0.23 0.34 13.92
N GLY A 39 -0.76 -0.43 13.51
CA GLY A 39 -1.80 0.02 12.61
C GLY A 39 -2.96 -0.94 12.72
N TYR A 40 -4.12 -0.50 12.28
CA TYR A 40 -5.34 -1.29 12.27
C TYR A 40 -5.77 -1.57 10.84
N ALA A 41 -6.50 -2.67 10.67
CA ALA A 41 -7.04 -3.05 9.38
C ALA A 41 -8.41 -2.42 9.16
N LEU A 42 -8.66 -1.95 7.93
CA LEU A 42 -9.99 -1.63 7.42
C LEU A 42 -10.20 -2.41 6.14
N TYR A 43 -11.44 -2.74 5.85
CA TYR A 43 -11.80 -3.47 4.63
C TYR A 43 -12.59 -2.57 3.68
N ALA A 44 -12.39 -2.75 2.39
CA ALA A 44 -13.14 -2.05 1.36
C ALA A 44 -13.38 -2.99 0.17
N HIS A 45 -14.60 -2.99 -0.36
CA HIS A 45 -14.96 -3.77 -1.54
C HIS A 45 -15.06 -2.85 -2.75
N PHE A 46 -14.43 -3.25 -3.85
CA PHE A 46 -14.44 -2.53 -5.13
C PHE A 46 -14.90 -3.45 -6.25
N GLU A 47 -15.73 -2.93 -7.14
CA GLU A 47 -16.12 -3.67 -8.35
C GLU A 47 -14.93 -3.89 -9.30
N ASN A 48 -14.03 -2.93 -9.35
CA ASN A 48 -12.82 -2.99 -10.17
C ASN A 48 -11.70 -2.19 -9.56
N ILE A 49 -10.60 -2.85 -9.25
CA ILE A 49 -9.41 -2.22 -8.68
C ILE A 49 -8.44 -1.69 -9.74
N GLY A 50 -8.65 -2.00 -11.04
CA GLY A 50 -7.74 -1.62 -12.11
C GLY A 50 -6.35 -2.20 -11.92
N GLY A 51 -5.34 -1.34 -11.86
CA GLY A 51 -3.94 -1.71 -11.61
C GLY A 51 -3.48 -1.55 -10.16
N LEU A 52 -4.40 -1.44 -9.20
CA LEU A 52 -4.05 -1.33 -7.78
C LEU A 52 -3.28 -2.58 -7.33
N ARG A 53 -2.24 -2.37 -6.54
CA ARG A 53 -1.36 -3.44 -6.04
C ARG A 53 -1.25 -3.40 -4.53
N GLU A 54 -0.82 -4.52 -3.96
CA GLU A 54 -0.38 -4.56 -2.57
C GLU A 54 0.75 -3.57 -2.33
N ARG A 55 0.80 -3.00 -1.15
CA ARG A 55 1.69 -1.91 -0.73
C ARG A 55 1.42 -0.56 -1.41
N ALA A 56 0.40 -0.44 -2.24
CA ALA A 56 -0.02 0.86 -2.76
C ALA A 56 -0.33 1.81 -1.59
N PRO A 57 0.03 3.10 -1.70
CA PRO A 57 -0.23 4.05 -0.62
C PRO A 57 -1.73 4.29 -0.43
N VAL A 58 -2.14 4.43 0.82
CA VAL A 58 -3.44 4.97 1.21
C VAL A 58 -3.21 6.38 1.72
N THR A 59 -3.93 7.34 1.15
CA THR A 59 -3.75 8.76 1.45
C THR A 59 -5.07 9.38 1.92
N ALA A 60 -4.98 10.37 2.78
CA ALA A 60 -6.08 11.25 3.14
C ALA A 60 -5.61 12.70 3.07
N GLY A 61 -6.33 13.54 2.33
CA GLY A 61 -5.88 14.91 2.07
C GLY A 61 -4.51 15.03 1.41
N GLY A 62 -4.08 14.02 0.63
CA GLY A 62 -2.77 13.96 0.00
C GLY A 62 -1.64 13.46 0.92
N VAL A 63 -1.93 13.19 2.19
CA VAL A 63 -0.95 12.67 3.15
C VAL A 63 -1.07 11.15 3.22
N ARG A 64 0.05 10.44 3.20
CA ARG A 64 0.04 8.98 3.37
C ARG A 64 -0.35 8.63 4.82
N VAL A 65 -1.46 7.91 4.95
CA VAL A 65 -2.01 7.47 6.25
C VAL A 65 -1.89 5.96 6.44
N GLY A 66 -1.56 5.23 5.38
CA GLY A 66 -1.42 3.79 5.43
C GLY A 66 -0.99 3.18 4.10
N GLN A 67 -1.27 1.93 3.93
CA GLN A 67 -1.00 1.18 2.70
C GLN A 67 -2.00 0.05 2.49
N VAL A 68 -2.11 -0.41 1.25
CA VAL A 68 -2.82 -1.65 0.92
C VAL A 68 -2.02 -2.83 1.44
N ASP A 69 -2.65 -3.69 2.24
CA ASP A 69 -2.01 -4.87 2.82
C ASP A 69 -2.24 -6.11 1.97
N LEU A 70 -3.51 -6.40 1.65
CA LEU A 70 -3.91 -7.59 0.91
C LEU A 70 -5.02 -7.26 -0.08
N ILE A 71 -5.02 -7.94 -1.21
CA ILE A 71 -6.09 -7.86 -2.23
C ILE A 71 -6.55 -9.27 -2.55
N GLU A 72 -7.84 -9.53 -2.35
CA GLU A 72 -8.46 -10.82 -2.60
C GLU A 72 -9.69 -10.65 -3.50
N TYR A 73 -10.03 -11.67 -4.24
CA TYR A 73 -11.30 -11.72 -4.97
C TYR A 73 -12.36 -12.44 -4.12
N ASP A 74 -13.43 -11.73 -3.83
CA ASP A 74 -14.56 -12.31 -3.12
C ASP A 74 -15.52 -12.95 -4.13
N GLY A 75 -15.65 -14.26 -4.06
CA GLY A 75 -16.51 -15.03 -4.93
C GLY A 75 -18.00 -14.98 -4.57
N GLU A 76 -18.37 -14.44 -3.42
CA GLU A 76 -19.77 -14.29 -3.01
C GLU A 76 -20.33 -12.95 -3.51
N THR A 77 -19.57 -11.88 -3.37
CA THR A 77 -19.95 -10.52 -3.80
C THR A 77 -19.50 -10.20 -5.23
N PHE A 78 -18.63 -11.01 -5.82
CA PHE A 78 -17.98 -10.77 -7.11
C PHE A 78 -17.20 -9.47 -7.16
N GLN A 79 -16.65 -9.04 -6.03
CA GLN A 79 -15.88 -7.82 -5.88
C GLN A 79 -14.45 -8.11 -5.41
N ALA A 80 -13.58 -7.15 -5.58
CA ALA A 80 -12.26 -7.20 -4.97
C ALA A 80 -12.34 -6.69 -3.54
N LYS A 81 -12.01 -7.55 -2.58
CA LYS A 81 -11.84 -7.19 -1.18
C LYS A 81 -10.42 -6.71 -0.95
N VAL A 82 -10.30 -5.47 -0.54
CA VAL A 82 -9.01 -4.82 -0.27
C VAL A 82 -8.88 -4.58 1.23
N THR A 83 -7.83 -5.13 1.81
CA THR A 83 -7.46 -4.87 3.21
C THR A 83 -6.51 -3.68 3.25
N LEU A 84 -6.89 -2.65 3.97
CA LEU A 84 -6.12 -1.44 4.19
C LEU A 84 -5.48 -1.49 5.56
N LYS A 85 -4.19 -1.27 5.65
CA LYS A 85 -3.49 -1.08 6.92
C LYS A 85 -3.27 0.40 7.15
N ILE A 86 -3.98 0.96 8.11
CA ILE A 86 -3.92 2.38 8.50
C ILE A 86 -3.00 2.54 9.70
N ASP A 87 -2.15 3.54 9.68
CA ASP A 87 -1.27 3.84 10.81
C ASP A 87 -2.09 4.24 12.04
N GLU A 88 -1.73 3.71 13.20
CA GLU A 88 -2.45 3.88 14.48
C GLU A 88 -2.66 5.35 14.89
N LYS A 89 -1.77 6.23 14.45
CA LYS A 89 -1.90 7.69 14.72
C LYS A 89 -3.07 8.37 13.99
N TYR A 90 -3.70 7.68 13.03
CA TYR A 90 -4.84 8.16 12.25
C TYR A 90 -6.07 7.30 12.55
N ASP A 91 -6.62 7.42 13.74
CA ASP A 91 -7.70 6.59 14.28
C ASP A 91 -9.08 7.26 14.25
N SER A 92 -9.19 8.41 13.59
CA SER A 92 -10.40 9.26 13.64
C SER A 92 -11.11 9.40 12.29
N PHE A 93 -11.08 8.35 11.46
CA PHE A 93 -11.86 8.35 10.22
C PHE A 93 -13.34 8.10 10.51
N PRO A 94 -14.25 9.01 10.06
CA PRO A 94 -15.69 8.83 10.20
C PRO A 94 -16.19 7.55 9.48
N GLU A 95 -17.31 6.99 9.94
CA GLU A 95 -17.93 5.81 9.31
C GLU A 95 -18.36 6.06 7.86
N ASP A 96 -18.72 7.29 7.52
CA ASP A 96 -19.08 7.75 6.17
C ASP A 96 -17.85 8.13 5.31
N THR A 97 -16.66 7.66 5.68
CA THR A 97 -15.46 7.82 4.87
C THR A 97 -15.59 7.08 3.54
N THR A 98 -15.29 7.76 2.45
CA THR A 98 -15.26 7.18 1.10
C THR A 98 -13.85 6.74 0.74
N ALA A 99 -13.70 5.51 0.26
CA ALA A 99 -12.45 5.00 -0.32
C ALA A 99 -12.53 5.01 -1.84
N SER A 100 -11.64 5.77 -2.49
CA SER A 100 -11.60 5.90 -3.94
C SER A 100 -10.26 5.47 -4.49
N ILE A 101 -10.27 4.79 -5.64
CA ILE A 101 -9.03 4.41 -6.34
C ILE A 101 -8.68 5.49 -7.35
N TYR A 102 -7.54 6.12 -7.16
CA TYR A 102 -6.99 7.16 -8.03
C TYR A 102 -5.75 6.66 -8.77
N THR A 103 -5.46 7.31 -9.89
CA THR A 103 -4.22 7.11 -10.64
C THR A 103 -3.32 8.34 -10.44
N ALA A 104 -2.06 8.12 -10.13
CA ALA A 104 -1.09 9.20 -9.99
C ALA A 104 -0.75 9.79 -11.36
N GLY A 105 -1.34 10.94 -11.66
CA GLY A 105 -1.27 11.55 -12.99
C GLY A 105 -2.06 10.76 -14.06
N LEU A 106 -1.62 10.81 -15.31
CA LEU A 106 -2.31 10.15 -16.42
C LEU A 106 -1.94 8.67 -16.59
N LEU A 107 -0.72 8.29 -16.24
CA LEU A 107 -0.14 6.96 -16.49
C LEU A 107 0.58 6.39 -15.27
N GLY A 108 0.39 6.98 -14.10
CA GLY A 108 1.06 6.56 -12.87
C GLY A 108 0.45 5.33 -12.21
N GLU A 109 1.05 4.92 -11.11
CA GLU A 109 0.51 3.84 -10.28
C GLU A 109 -0.79 4.26 -9.59
N GLN A 110 -1.63 3.27 -9.29
CA GLN A 110 -2.87 3.49 -8.59
C GLN A 110 -2.66 3.46 -7.07
N TYR A 111 -3.45 4.26 -6.39
CA TYR A 111 -3.45 4.38 -4.94
C TYR A 111 -4.88 4.59 -4.42
N ILE A 112 -5.07 4.45 -3.13
CA ILE A 112 -6.35 4.70 -2.48
C ILE A 112 -6.34 6.07 -1.82
N GLY A 113 -7.35 6.88 -2.11
CA GLY A 113 -7.65 8.10 -1.38
C GLY A 113 -8.82 7.88 -0.44
N LEU A 114 -8.66 8.26 0.83
CA LEU A 114 -9.72 8.30 1.82
C LEU A 114 -10.23 9.73 1.93
N GLU A 115 -11.52 9.89 1.76
CA GLU A 115 -12.24 11.15 1.91
C GLU A 115 -13.15 11.04 3.12
N PRO A 116 -12.78 11.63 4.27
CA PRO A 116 -13.61 11.62 5.46
C PRO A 116 -14.92 12.34 5.20
N GLY A 117 -16.02 11.76 5.69
CA GLY A 117 -17.33 12.39 5.66
C GLY A 117 -17.56 13.35 6.84
N ALA A 118 -18.82 13.44 7.29
CA ALA A 118 -19.24 14.37 8.33
C ALA A 118 -19.87 13.67 9.55
N GLU A 119 -19.90 12.35 9.59
CA GLU A 119 -20.41 11.59 10.72
C GLU A 119 -19.49 11.72 11.94
N GLU A 120 -20.09 11.67 13.13
CA GLU A 120 -19.34 11.75 14.39
C GLU A 120 -18.79 10.37 14.82
N ASP A 121 -19.45 9.30 14.38
CA ASP A 121 -19.01 7.92 14.65
C ASP A 121 -17.78 7.60 13.79
N VAL A 122 -16.82 6.91 14.38
CA VAL A 122 -15.53 6.59 13.74
C VAL A 122 -15.40 5.12 13.44
N LEU A 123 -14.73 4.80 12.33
CA LEU A 123 -14.37 3.43 11.95
C LEU A 123 -13.48 2.80 13.02
N LEU A 124 -13.89 1.65 13.51
CA LEU A 124 -13.11 0.84 14.43
C LEU A 124 -12.17 -0.12 13.67
N PRO A 125 -11.15 -0.68 14.33
CA PRO A 125 -10.35 -1.74 13.75
C PRO A 125 -11.24 -2.90 13.25
N ASP A 126 -10.93 -3.38 12.04
CA ASP A 126 -11.66 -4.44 11.33
C ASP A 126 -13.03 -4.03 10.78
N ASP A 127 -13.37 -2.74 10.79
CA ASP A 127 -14.58 -2.25 10.14
C ASP A 127 -14.43 -2.18 8.61
N GLU A 128 -15.58 -2.12 7.94
CA GLU A 128 -15.67 -2.02 6.49
C GLU A 128 -16.04 -0.60 6.06
N ILE A 129 -15.28 -0.07 5.11
CA ILE A 129 -15.62 1.17 4.40
C ILE A 129 -16.67 0.82 3.34
N THR A 130 -17.89 1.24 3.57
CA THR A 130 -19.05 0.93 2.71
C THR A 130 -19.12 1.79 1.46
N LEU A 131 -18.58 3.02 1.53
CA LEU A 131 -18.58 3.96 0.42
C LEU A 131 -17.28 3.80 -0.39
N THR A 132 -17.36 3.18 -1.55
CA THR A 132 -16.21 2.92 -2.40
C THR A 132 -16.41 3.41 -3.81
N GLN A 133 -15.33 3.90 -4.44
CA GLN A 133 -15.29 4.25 -5.86
C GLN A 133 -14.19 3.45 -6.57
N SER A 134 -14.61 2.67 -7.54
CA SER A 134 -13.71 1.83 -8.34
C SER A 134 -12.79 2.64 -9.24
N ALA A 135 -11.70 2.02 -9.67
CA ALA A 135 -10.76 2.62 -10.60
C ALA A 135 -11.42 3.02 -11.93
N LEU A 136 -11.04 4.18 -12.43
CA LEU A 136 -11.43 4.62 -13.79
C LEU A 136 -10.57 3.87 -14.81
N VAL A 137 -11.24 3.06 -15.64
CA VAL A 137 -10.61 2.34 -16.75
C VAL A 137 -10.74 3.20 -18.00
N LEU A 138 -9.65 3.84 -18.41
CA LEU A 138 -9.63 4.77 -19.58
C LEU A 138 -10.10 4.10 -20.87
N GLU A 139 -9.81 2.81 -21.04
CA GLU A 139 -10.21 2.02 -22.21
C GLU A 139 -11.74 1.96 -22.36
N ARG A 140 -12.49 1.92 -21.25
CA ARG A 140 -13.96 1.97 -21.29
C ARG A 140 -14.47 3.32 -21.74
N LEU A 141 -13.84 4.41 -21.31
CA LEU A 141 -14.24 5.77 -21.69
C LEU A 141 -13.98 6.00 -23.20
N ILE A 142 -12.83 5.55 -23.70
CA ILE A 142 -12.49 5.65 -25.12
C ILE A 142 -13.45 4.80 -25.96
N GLY A 143 -13.78 3.58 -25.51
CA GLY A 143 -14.74 2.71 -26.19
C GLY A 143 -16.13 3.33 -26.31
N GLN A 144 -16.64 3.98 -25.26
CA GLN A 144 -17.93 4.65 -25.26
C GLN A 144 -17.96 5.86 -26.19
N VAL A 145 -16.88 6.65 -26.25
CA VAL A 145 -16.80 7.80 -27.19
C VAL A 145 -16.75 7.36 -28.66
N LEU A 146 -16.08 6.23 -28.95
CA LEU A 146 -15.97 5.71 -30.31
C LEU A 146 -17.26 5.02 -30.77
N LEU A 147 -18.03 4.43 -29.85
CA LEU A 147 -19.28 3.73 -30.19
C LEU A 147 -20.52 4.66 -30.28
N ASN A 148 -20.43 5.85 -29.70
CA ASN A 148 -21.51 6.85 -29.73
C ASN A 148 -21.42 7.86 -30.89
N ARG A 149 -20.72 7.49 -31.95
CA ARG A 149 -20.60 8.31 -33.16
C ARG A 149 -21.41 7.74 -34.29
#